data_e66800f8f1bd2c5e4456ccf149d8b943
#
_entry.id   e66800f8f1bd2c5e4456ccf149d8b943
#
_cell.length_a   1.000
_cell.length_b   1.000
_cell.length_c   1.000
_cell.angle_alpha   90.00
_cell.angle_beta   90.00
_cell.angle_gamma   90.00
#
_symmetry.space_group_name_H-M   'P 1'
#
loop_
_entity.id
_entity.type
_entity.pdbx_description
1 polymer ?
#
loop_
_entity_poly.entity_id
_entity_poly.type
_entity_poly.pdbx_seq_one_letter_code
_entity_poly.pdbx_strand_id
1 'polypeptide(L)'
;MYTMASTPFVLYGGPGSGATPVHAALTLMDLPVKVVDVAPWQGEHERGRLSAVNPMRQVPVLVLPSGEIMTESAAILVWLADRYPAAGLGPHIDDPTRAQFLRWMSFVSAAIYALYWVRDEPSRLASSPEAEATVLERTTERIAQCWRDMDAQMPRGPRYLLGDRLSDLASVEKLEGF
;
A
#
# COMPACT_ATOMS: atom_id res chain seq x y z
N MET A 1 -17.96 -15.79 -30.25
CA MET A 1 -17.06 -14.66 -30.06
C MET A 1 -16.12 -15.07 -28.92
N TYR A 2 -14.91 -15.55 -29.24
CA TYR A 2 -13.91 -15.93 -28.24
C TYR A 2 -13.43 -14.63 -27.59
N THR A 3 -13.82 -14.39 -26.35
CA THR A 3 -13.22 -13.35 -25.51
C THR A 3 -11.77 -13.83 -25.24
N MET A 4 -10.81 -13.18 -25.87
CA MET A 4 -9.39 -13.38 -25.51
C MET A 4 -9.28 -13.09 -24.02
N ALA A 5 -8.93 -14.10 -23.22
CA ALA A 5 -8.67 -13.91 -21.82
C ALA A 5 -7.56 -12.86 -21.69
N SER A 6 -7.88 -11.73 -21.07
CA SER A 6 -6.89 -10.68 -20.84
C SER A 6 -5.77 -11.25 -19.97
N THR A 7 -4.52 -11.00 -20.33
CA THR A 7 -3.36 -11.39 -19.52
C THR A 7 -3.57 -10.85 -18.10
N PRO A 8 -3.55 -11.69 -17.07
CA PRO A 8 -3.78 -11.23 -15.70
C PRO A 8 -2.62 -10.37 -15.19
N PHE A 9 -2.92 -9.49 -14.25
CA PHE A 9 -1.90 -8.93 -13.37
C PHE A 9 -1.25 -10.03 -12.54
N VAL A 10 0.03 -9.88 -12.17
CA VAL A 10 0.67 -10.77 -11.20
C VAL A 10 1.12 -9.94 -10.01
N LEU A 11 0.52 -10.22 -8.85
CA LEU A 11 0.81 -9.51 -7.60
C LEU A 11 1.63 -10.41 -6.68
N TYR A 12 2.85 -9.96 -6.34
CA TYR A 12 3.69 -10.60 -5.33
C TYR A 12 3.45 -9.94 -3.98
N GLY A 13 3.16 -10.75 -2.96
CA GLY A 13 2.97 -10.33 -1.58
C GLY A 13 2.10 -11.29 -0.80
N GLY A 14 2.06 -11.12 0.51
CA GLY A 14 1.26 -11.91 1.44
C GLY A 14 0.24 -11.06 2.20
N PRO A 15 -0.73 -11.69 2.89
CA PRO A 15 -1.67 -11.02 3.78
C PRO A 15 -0.97 -10.14 4.82
N GLY A 16 -1.57 -9.00 5.16
CA GLY A 16 -1.02 -8.05 6.13
C GLY A 16 0.17 -7.22 5.64
N SER A 17 0.54 -7.35 4.36
CA SER A 17 1.58 -6.52 3.73
C SER A 17 1.00 -5.39 2.87
N GLY A 18 1.87 -4.53 2.33
CA GLY A 18 1.51 -3.52 1.35
C GLY A 18 0.85 -4.08 0.06
N ALA A 19 0.85 -5.40 -0.15
CA ALA A 19 0.12 -6.04 -1.24
C ALA A 19 -1.39 -6.12 -0.98
N THR A 20 -1.83 -6.11 0.26
CA THR A 20 -3.25 -6.23 0.63
C THR A 20 -4.12 -5.13 -0.01
N PRO A 21 -3.80 -3.83 0.12
CA PRO A 21 -4.60 -2.78 -0.53
C PRO A 21 -4.56 -2.87 -2.07
N VAL A 22 -3.45 -3.28 -2.65
CA VAL A 22 -3.33 -3.48 -4.11
C VAL A 22 -4.24 -4.62 -4.57
N HIS A 23 -4.25 -5.74 -3.85
CA HIS A 23 -5.14 -6.87 -4.14
C HIS A 23 -6.61 -6.47 -4.00
N ALA A 24 -6.96 -5.73 -2.95
CA ALA A 24 -8.31 -5.21 -2.75
C ALA A 24 -8.75 -4.30 -3.91
N ALA A 25 -7.89 -3.38 -4.35
CA ALA A 25 -8.18 -2.50 -5.47
C ALA A 25 -8.41 -3.28 -6.77
N LEU A 26 -7.53 -4.22 -7.12
CA LEU A 26 -7.68 -5.08 -8.30
C LEU A 26 -8.99 -5.88 -8.25
N THR A 27 -9.36 -6.40 -7.08
CA THR A 27 -10.61 -7.13 -6.88
C THR A 27 -11.84 -6.24 -7.04
N LEU A 28 -11.83 -5.04 -6.45
CA LEU A 28 -12.92 -4.07 -6.57
C LEU A 28 -13.10 -3.55 -7.99
N MET A 29 -12.03 -3.55 -8.78
CA MET A 29 -12.05 -3.18 -10.20
C MET A 29 -12.43 -4.35 -11.13
N ASP A 30 -12.69 -5.55 -10.58
CA ASP A 30 -12.94 -6.78 -11.36
C ASP A 30 -11.82 -7.08 -12.37
N LEU A 31 -10.57 -6.82 -11.97
CA LEU A 31 -9.40 -7.06 -12.81
C LEU A 31 -8.80 -8.44 -12.52
N PRO A 32 -8.47 -9.23 -13.55
CA PRO A 32 -7.91 -10.56 -13.36
C PRO A 32 -6.52 -10.47 -12.75
N VAL A 33 -6.33 -11.06 -11.57
CA VAL A 33 -5.06 -11.05 -10.84
C VAL A 33 -4.64 -12.45 -10.42
N LYS A 34 -3.36 -12.78 -10.63
CA LYS A 34 -2.70 -13.94 -10.04
C LYS A 34 -1.87 -13.47 -8.86
N VAL A 35 -2.19 -13.94 -7.67
CA VAL A 35 -1.39 -13.66 -6.48
C VAL A 35 -0.29 -14.70 -6.34
N VAL A 36 0.94 -14.24 -6.16
CA VAL A 36 2.10 -15.05 -5.78
C VAL A 36 2.38 -14.75 -4.33
N ASP A 37 1.98 -15.68 -3.46
CA ASP A 37 2.22 -15.54 -2.03
C ASP A 37 3.72 -15.61 -1.73
N VAL A 38 4.22 -14.53 -1.12
CA VAL A 38 5.61 -14.39 -0.70
C VAL A 38 5.69 -13.47 0.50
N ALA A 39 6.41 -13.89 1.52
CA ALA A 39 6.51 -13.24 2.81
C ALA A 39 7.98 -12.93 3.15
N PRO A 40 8.56 -11.81 2.68
CA PRO A 40 9.99 -11.51 2.83
C PRO A 40 10.45 -11.40 4.30
N TRP A 41 9.53 -11.21 5.25
CA TRP A 41 9.80 -11.24 6.69
C TRP A 41 10.04 -12.64 7.24
N GLN A 42 9.72 -13.70 6.49
CA GLN A 42 9.95 -15.09 6.90
C GLN A 42 11.37 -15.59 6.60
N GLY A 43 12.25 -14.73 6.08
CA GLY A 43 13.67 -15.02 5.94
C GLY A 43 14.23 -14.92 4.53
N GLU A 44 15.49 -15.35 4.40
CA GLU A 44 16.28 -15.14 3.18
C GLU A 44 15.74 -15.90 1.96
N HIS A 45 15.16 -17.09 2.17
CA HIS A 45 14.54 -17.86 1.09
C HIS A 45 13.42 -17.06 0.42
N GLU A 46 12.49 -16.52 1.22
CA GLU A 46 11.37 -15.71 0.72
C GLU A 46 11.84 -14.40 0.07
N ARG A 47 12.83 -13.74 0.68
CA ARG A 47 13.46 -12.56 0.07
C ARG A 47 14.12 -12.88 -1.28
N GLY A 48 14.75 -14.03 -1.40
CA GLY A 48 15.39 -14.50 -2.63
C GLY A 48 14.39 -14.69 -3.79
N ARG A 49 13.15 -15.11 -3.50
CA ARG A 49 12.09 -15.27 -4.50
C ARG A 49 11.70 -13.96 -5.19
N LEU A 50 11.95 -12.81 -4.54
CA LEU A 50 11.66 -11.49 -5.09
C LEU A 50 12.80 -10.93 -5.95
N SER A 51 14.02 -11.46 -5.83
CA SER A 51 15.23 -10.85 -6.44
C SER A 51 15.12 -10.68 -7.96
N ALA A 52 14.37 -11.55 -8.65
CA ALA A 52 14.17 -11.48 -10.09
C ALA A 52 13.17 -10.39 -10.53
N VAL A 53 12.26 -9.96 -9.65
CA VAL A 53 11.21 -8.99 -9.95
C VAL A 53 11.37 -7.68 -9.19
N ASN A 54 12.08 -7.69 -8.07
CA ASN A 54 12.39 -6.48 -7.29
C ASN A 54 13.76 -6.63 -6.60
N PRO A 55 14.80 -5.93 -7.07
CA PRO A 55 16.13 -5.95 -6.43
C PRO A 55 16.12 -5.49 -4.97
N MET A 56 15.14 -4.67 -4.55
CA MET A 56 14.98 -4.25 -3.14
C MET A 56 14.39 -5.37 -2.26
N ARG A 57 13.90 -6.47 -2.87
CA ARG A 57 13.38 -7.67 -2.19
C ARG A 57 12.24 -7.37 -1.22
N GLN A 58 11.38 -6.41 -1.59
CA GLN A 58 10.23 -5.94 -0.84
C GLN A 58 8.94 -6.19 -1.62
N VAL A 59 7.83 -6.23 -0.92
CA VAL A 59 6.47 -6.32 -1.46
C VAL A 59 5.68 -5.05 -1.14
N PRO A 60 4.70 -4.65 -1.98
CA PRO A 60 4.19 -5.35 -3.16
C PRO A 60 5.08 -5.20 -4.39
N VAL A 61 4.97 -6.19 -5.28
CA VAL A 61 5.41 -6.06 -6.68
C VAL A 61 4.22 -6.40 -7.56
N LEU A 62 3.86 -5.50 -8.47
CA LEU A 62 2.81 -5.71 -9.45
C LEU A 62 3.43 -5.82 -10.85
N VAL A 63 3.28 -6.98 -11.49
CA VAL A 63 3.60 -7.14 -12.90
C VAL A 63 2.34 -6.87 -13.70
N LEU A 64 2.40 -5.87 -14.57
CA LEU A 64 1.30 -5.48 -15.45
C LEU A 64 1.10 -6.51 -16.58
N PRO A 65 -0.07 -6.53 -17.23
CA PRO A 65 -0.31 -7.36 -18.43
C PRO A 65 0.70 -7.13 -19.56
N SER A 66 1.34 -5.95 -19.60
CA SER A 66 2.42 -5.61 -20.55
C SER A 66 3.75 -6.27 -20.21
N GLY A 67 3.92 -6.81 -18.99
CA GLY A 67 5.19 -7.28 -18.44
C GLY A 67 5.98 -6.20 -17.69
N GLU A 68 5.52 -4.95 -17.68
CA GLU A 68 6.13 -3.89 -16.88
C GLU A 68 5.96 -4.18 -15.38
N ILE A 69 6.96 -3.80 -14.57
CA ILE A 69 6.98 -4.04 -13.14
C ILE A 69 6.77 -2.71 -12.40
N MET A 70 5.83 -2.71 -11.47
CA MET A 70 5.61 -1.61 -10.52
C MET A 70 5.84 -2.08 -9.09
N THR A 71 6.43 -1.21 -8.30
CA THR A 71 6.55 -1.32 -6.84
C THR A 71 5.90 -0.12 -6.17
N GLU A 72 5.97 -0.02 -4.85
CA GLU A 72 5.35 1.02 -4.02
C GLU A 72 3.81 1.00 -4.08
N SER A 73 3.19 0.50 -3.03
CA SER A 73 1.72 0.33 -2.97
C SER A 73 0.94 1.60 -3.30
N ALA A 74 1.39 2.76 -2.79
CA ALA A 74 0.74 4.04 -3.07
C ALA A 74 0.83 4.42 -4.56
N ALA A 75 1.97 4.20 -5.20
CA ALA A 75 2.14 4.48 -6.63
C ALA A 75 1.28 3.54 -7.48
N ILE A 76 1.23 2.25 -7.11
CA ILE A 76 0.38 1.25 -7.79
C ILE A 76 -1.10 1.65 -7.68
N LEU A 77 -1.58 2.01 -6.49
CA LEU A 77 -2.98 2.41 -6.26
C LEU A 77 -3.35 3.67 -7.05
N VAL A 78 -2.49 4.69 -7.03
CA VAL A 78 -2.71 5.91 -7.83
C VAL A 78 -2.77 5.58 -9.32
N TRP A 79 -1.85 4.75 -9.83
CA TRP A 79 -1.83 4.33 -11.22
C TRP A 79 -3.08 3.53 -11.60
N LEU A 80 -3.53 2.61 -10.74
CA LEU A 80 -4.76 1.85 -10.96
C LEU A 80 -6.00 2.77 -11.01
N ALA A 81 -6.11 3.73 -10.07
CA ALA A 81 -7.20 4.70 -10.06
C ALA A 81 -7.25 5.54 -11.34
N ASP A 82 -6.09 5.96 -11.85
CA ASP A 82 -5.98 6.73 -13.09
C ASP A 82 -6.26 5.89 -14.33
N ARG A 83 -5.83 4.63 -14.33
CA ARG A 83 -5.98 3.74 -15.49
C ARG A 83 -7.40 3.19 -15.62
N TYR A 84 -8.12 3.06 -14.49
CA TYR A 84 -9.46 2.49 -14.41
C TYR A 84 -10.44 3.46 -13.69
N PRO A 85 -10.63 4.67 -14.20
CA PRO A 85 -11.41 5.72 -13.52
C PRO A 85 -12.87 5.34 -13.31
N ALA A 86 -13.43 4.44 -14.14
CA ALA A 86 -14.79 3.97 -14.00
C ALA A 86 -15.06 3.17 -12.71
N ALA A 87 -14.02 2.63 -12.08
CA ALA A 87 -14.13 1.93 -10.80
C ALA A 87 -14.36 2.89 -9.61
N GLY A 88 -14.04 4.17 -9.78
CA GLY A 88 -14.33 5.20 -8.77
C GLY A 88 -13.50 5.09 -7.48
N LEU A 89 -12.37 4.38 -7.51
CA LEU A 89 -11.50 4.20 -6.34
C LEU A 89 -10.60 5.40 -6.05
N GLY A 90 -10.48 6.33 -6.98
CA GLY A 90 -9.77 7.60 -6.80
C GLY A 90 -10.46 8.73 -7.55
N PRO A 91 -10.24 9.98 -7.15
CA PRO A 91 -10.77 11.14 -7.87
C PRO A 91 -10.10 11.28 -9.22
N HIS A 92 -10.87 11.67 -10.25
CA HIS A 92 -10.34 11.99 -11.57
C HIS A 92 -9.26 13.07 -11.49
N ILE A 93 -8.37 13.13 -12.49
CA ILE A 93 -7.25 14.09 -12.50
C ILE A 93 -7.71 15.55 -12.38
N ASP A 94 -8.88 15.89 -12.91
CA ASP A 94 -9.47 17.23 -12.87
C ASP A 94 -10.41 17.46 -11.65
N ASP A 95 -10.56 16.45 -10.78
CA ASP A 95 -11.41 16.55 -9.60
C ASP A 95 -10.76 17.47 -8.56
N PRO A 96 -11.51 18.43 -7.96
CA PRO A 96 -10.97 19.33 -6.92
C PRO A 96 -10.34 18.61 -5.73
N THR A 97 -10.76 17.37 -5.43
CA THR A 97 -10.21 16.56 -4.33
C THR A 97 -8.92 15.82 -4.69
N ARG A 98 -8.51 15.84 -5.96
CA ARG A 98 -7.31 15.13 -6.44
C ARG A 98 -6.04 15.47 -5.68
N ALA A 99 -5.82 16.75 -5.38
CA ALA A 99 -4.64 17.18 -4.64
C ALA A 99 -4.60 16.58 -3.21
N GLN A 100 -5.77 16.50 -2.55
CA GLN A 100 -5.86 15.87 -1.23
C GLN A 100 -5.67 14.35 -1.30
N PHE A 101 -6.20 13.69 -2.31
CA PHE A 101 -5.95 12.28 -2.57
C PHE A 101 -4.45 11.98 -2.66
N LEU A 102 -3.72 12.68 -3.51
CA LEU A 102 -2.27 12.50 -3.68
C LEU A 102 -1.50 12.83 -2.39
N ARG A 103 -1.91 13.89 -1.68
CA ARG A 103 -1.31 14.26 -0.39
C ARG A 103 -1.43 13.14 0.62
N TRP A 104 -2.63 12.56 0.78
CA TRP A 104 -2.87 11.52 1.77
C TRP A 104 -2.24 10.19 1.37
N MET A 105 -2.27 9.80 0.09
CA MET A 105 -1.55 8.63 -0.40
C MET A 105 -0.04 8.73 -0.09
N SER A 106 0.55 9.90 -0.33
CA SER A 106 1.97 10.14 -0.01
C SER A 106 2.22 10.16 1.49
N PHE A 107 1.32 10.77 2.29
CA PHE A 107 1.47 10.84 3.75
C PHE A 107 1.42 9.46 4.38
N VAL A 108 0.42 8.65 4.04
CA VAL A 108 0.30 7.28 4.58
C VAL A 108 1.52 6.44 4.19
N SER A 109 1.95 6.49 2.94
CA SER A 109 3.09 5.72 2.47
C SER A 109 4.41 6.15 3.13
N ALA A 110 4.71 7.44 3.13
CA ALA A 110 6.03 7.94 3.55
C ALA A 110 6.13 8.22 5.05
N ALA A 111 5.05 8.65 5.71
CA ALA A 111 5.08 9.06 7.11
C ALA A 111 4.58 7.99 8.08
N ILE A 112 3.82 7.00 7.59
CA ILE A 112 3.26 5.93 8.43
C ILE A 112 3.85 4.57 8.04
N TYR A 113 3.64 4.10 6.80
CA TYR A 113 4.08 2.78 6.39
C TYR A 113 5.60 2.59 6.44
N ALA A 114 6.38 3.59 6.10
CA ALA A 114 7.83 3.54 6.23
C ALA A 114 8.30 3.28 7.66
N LEU A 115 7.53 3.74 8.66
CA LEU A 115 7.85 3.52 10.07
C LEU A 115 7.53 2.10 10.55
N TYR A 116 6.54 1.42 9.95
CA TYR A 116 6.28 0.01 10.27
C TYR A 116 7.48 -0.87 9.94
N TRP A 117 8.21 -0.58 8.86
CA TRP A 117 9.44 -1.28 8.52
C TRP A 117 10.49 -1.20 9.62
N VAL A 118 10.58 -0.06 10.32
CA VAL A 118 11.48 0.12 11.48
C VAL A 118 10.91 -0.56 12.73
N ARG A 119 9.61 -0.36 12.99
CA ARG A 119 8.92 -0.94 14.16
C ARG A 119 9.00 -2.46 14.20
N ASP A 120 8.82 -3.10 13.04
CA ASP A 120 8.78 -4.55 12.93
C ASP A 120 10.16 -5.19 13.10
N GLU A 121 11.24 -4.45 12.89
CA GLU A 121 12.62 -4.89 13.12
C GLU A 121 13.53 -3.70 13.47
N PRO A 122 13.53 -3.23 14.73
CA PRO A 122 14.30 -2.06 15.16
C PRO A 122 15.82 -2.17 14.94
N SER A 123 16.34 -3.40 14.92
CA SER A 123 17.75 -3.71 14.62
C SER A 123 18.24 -3.17 13.27
N ARG A 124 17.32 -2.87 12.36
CA ARG A 124 17.66 -2.21 11.07
C ARG A 124 18.29 -0.84 11.24
N LEU A 125 17.97 -0.14 12.33
CA LEU A 125 18.49 1.20 12.64
C LEU A 125 19.21 1.30 13.98
N ALA A 126 19.11 0.28 14.83
CA ALA A 126 19.71 0.25 16.15
C ALA A 126 20.91 -0.73 16.20
N SER A 127 21.92 -0.36 16.95
CA SER A 127 23.18 -1.13 17.08
C SER A 127 23.31 -1.91 18.39
N SER A 128 22.34 -1.78 19.30
CA SER A 128 22.30 -2.52 20.57
C SER A 128 20.87 -2.77 21.02
N PRO A 129 20.61 -3.76 21.90
CA PRO A 129 19.27 -4.04 22.43
C PRO A 129 18.62 -2.83 23.13
N GLU A 130 19.40 -2.01 23.82
CA GLU A 130 18.90 -0.80 24.49
C GLU A 130 18.50 0.26 23.46
N ALA A 131 19.28 0.40 22.38
CA ALA A 131 18.94 1.28 21.26
C ALA A 131 17.69 0.78 20.50
N GLU A 132 17.54 -0.55 20.33
CA GLU A 132 16.35 -1.14 19.73
C GLU A 132 15.07 -0.79 20.51
N ALA A 133 15.10 -0.90 21.84
CA ALA A 133 13.98 -0.55 22.70
C ALA A 133 13.56 0.93 22.51
N THR A 134 14.57 1.83 22.46
CA THR A 134 14.33 3.26 22.22
C THR A 134 13.76 3.54 20.84
N VAL A 135 14.31 2.89 19.80
CA VAL A 135 13.82 3.03 18.41
C VAL A 135 12.38 2.53 18.30
N LEU A 136 12.07 1.39 18.92
CA LEU A 136 10.71 0.83 18.92
C LEU A 136 9.70 1.79 19.58
N GLU A 137 10.03 2.31 20.78
CA GLU A 137 9.20 3.26 21.50
C GLU A 137 8.91 4.51 20.66
N ARG A 138 9.97 5.17 20.17
CA ARG A 138 9.86 6.42 19.39
C ARG A 138 9.12 6.22 18.06
N THR A 139 9.36 5.09 17.39
CA THR A 139 8.67 4.76 16.14
C THR A 139 7.18 4.53 16.38
N THR A 140 6.82 3.81 17.45
CA THR A 140 5.42 3.57 17.83
C THR A 140 4.70 4.88 18.18
N GLU A 141 5.34 5.75 18.99
CA GLU A 141 4.82 7.08 19.28
C GLU A 141 4.60 7.91 18.01
N ARG A 142 5.56 7.88 17.08
CA ARG A 142 5.46 8.63 15.83
C ARG A 142 4.34 8.14 14.93
N ILE A 143 4.17 6.82 14.80
CA ILE A 143 3.05 6.22 14.05
C ILE A 143 1.72 6.70 14.65
N ALA A 144 1.55 6.56 15.97
CA ALA A 144 0.34 6.99 16.66
C ALA A 144 0.08 8.50 16.50
N GLN A 145 1.13 9.33 16.52
CA GLN A 145 0.99 10.75 16.25
C GLN A 145 0.55 11.05 14.82
N CYS A 146 1.11 10.36 13.82
CA CYS A 146 0.70 10.52 12.44
C CYS A 146 -0.79 10.20 12.23
N TRP A 147 -1.29 9.13 12.87
CA TRP A 147 -2.70 8.79 12.82
C TRP A 147 -3.58 9.85 13.50
N ARG A 148 -3.19 10.35 14.68
CA ARG A 148 -3.89 11.45 15.33
C ARG A 148 -3.92 12.73 14.49
N ASP A 149 -2.80 13.06 13.84
CA ASP A 149 -2.70 14.24 12.98
C ASP A 149 -3.59 14.11 11.73
N MET A 150 -3.73 12.89 11.21
CA MET A 150 -4.64 12.58 10.10
C MET A 150 -6.10 12.69 10.56
N ASP A 151 -6.46 12.05 11.68
CA ASP A 151 -7.81 12.09 12.26
C ASP A 151 -8.26 13.52 12.57
N ALA A 152 -7.38 14.34 13.13
CA ALA A 152 -7.68 15.75 13.44
C ALA A 152 -7.99 16.61 12.19
N GLN A 153 -7.55 16.16 11.00
CA GLN A 153 -7.79 16.82 9.72
C GLN A 153 -8.98 16.21 8.94
N MET A 154 -9.55 15.11 9.44
CA MET A 154 -10.73 14.52 8.80
C MET A 154 -11.93 15.48 8.89
N PRO A 155 -12.64 15.69 7.78
CA PRO A 155 -13.83 16.53 7.80
C PRO A 155 -14.92 15.90 8.68
N ARG A 156 -15.53 16.70 9.54
CA ARG A 156 -16.66 16.24 10.35
C ARG A 156 -17.90 16.11 9.49
N GLY A 157 -18.41 14.88 9.37
CA GLY A 157 -19.65 14.58 8.64
C GLY A 157 -19.51 13.61 7.46
N PRO A 158 -18.58 13.78 6.52
CA PRO A 158 -18.36 12.79 5.46
C PRO A 158 -17.95 11.41 6.00
N ARG A 159 -18.36 10.37 5.27
CA ARG A 159 -18.08 8.98 5.67
C ARG A 159 -16.63 8.59 5.46
N TYR A 160 -15.94 9.23 4.52
CA TYR A 160 -14.55 8.94 4.12
C TYR A 160 -13.72 10.21 4.08
N LEU A 161 -12.40 10.05 4.08
CA LEU A 161 -11.43 11.15 4.12
C LEU A 161 -11.59 12.18 2.98
N LEU A 162 -12.06 11.75 1.82
CA LEU A 162 -12.28 12.61 0.65
C LEU A 162 -13.77 12.88 0.35
N GLY A 163 -14.66 12.65 1.31
CA GLY A 163 -16.10 12.86 1.14
C GLY A 163 -16.93 11.59 1.36
N ASP A 164 -18.07 11.48 0.65
CA ASP A 164 -19.00 10.37 0.86
C ASP A 164 -18.80 9.18 -0.08
N ARG A 165 -17.80 9.23 -0.95
CA ARG A 165 -17.44 8.13 -1.87
C ARG A 165 -16.22 7.38 -1.36
N LEU A 166 -16.26 6.05 -1.50
CA LEU A 166 -15.11 5.18 -1.25
C LEU A 166 -13.96 5.57 -2.19
N SER A 167 -12.73 5.61 -1.65
CA SER A 167 -11.52 5.78 -2.43
C SER A 167 -10.46 4.77 -1.97
N ASP A 168 -9.35 4.66 -2.72
CA ASP A 168 -8.22 3.78 -2.36
C ASP A 168 -7.67 4.07 -0.95
N LEU A 169 -7.80 5.31 -0.47
CA LEU A 169 -7.43 5.69 0.90
C LEU A 169 -8.24 4.95 1.97
N ALA A 170 -9.53 4.72 1.72
CA ALA A 170 -10.37 3.94 2.64
C ALA A 170 -9.95 2.47 2.72
N SER A 171 -9.31 1.95 1.67
CA SER A 171 -8.76 0.59 1.67
C SER A 171 -7.53 0.47 2.58
N VAL A 172 -6.79 1.56 2.77
CA VAL A 172 -5.62 1.62 3.66
C VAL A 172 -6.05 1.74 5.13
N GLU A 173 -7.12 2.50 5.43
CA GLU A 173 -7.63 2.69 6.79
C GLU A 173 -8.19 1.39 7.42
N LYS A 174 -8.72 0.47 6.62
CA LYS A 174 -9.25 -0.82 7.11
C LYS A 174 -8.18 -1.83 7.55
N LEU A 175 -6.91 -1.54 7.34
CA LEU A 175 -5.80 -2.45 7.69
C LEU A 175 -5.35 -2.35 9.15
N GLU A 176 -5.94 -1.47 9.98
CA GLU A 176 -5.62 -1.36 11.41
C GLU A 176 -6.20 -2.50 12.29
N GLY A 177 -6.93 -3.42 11.72
CA GLY A 177 -7.57 -4.54 12.43
C GLY A 177 -6.80 -5.88 12.36
N PHE A 178 -5.54 -5.88 11.91
CA PHE A 178 -4.72 -7.09 11.82
C PHE A 178 -3.37 -6.94 12.47
#